data_a60006a9d467af47396713cc75644412
#
_entry.id   a60006a9d467af47396713cc75644412
#
_cell.length_a   1.000
_cell.length_b   1.000
_cell.length_c   1.000
_cell.angle_alpha   90.00
_cell.angle_beta   90.00
_cell.angle_gamma   90.00
#
_symmetry.space_group_name_H-M   'P 1'
#
loop_
_entity.id
_entity.type
_entity.pdbx_description
1 polymer ?
#
loop_
_entity_poly.entity_id
_entity_poly.type
_entity_poly.pdbx_seq_one_letter_code
_entity_poly.pdbx_strand_id
1 'polypeptide(L)'
;MGISIVQKSDLQRRKKDPKVALVLAGGAVSGGAFKLGGIKALDDLLVNRKTTDFDTYVGLSAGAVLAVPLAAGISPAEMLKSLEGKSEYLDRFQALDFYSPNIREFITRPAEFVLKAALYLPGTVSDLLQSAPKLTTEIDRAARRYVAKPTPGNLSKVAGPLIEWYWNRPDFPSLMEHLPTGLFDNASIERYIGRNLESAGLPNDFTQFHRRRRRELYISAMNLDTAERAVFGHDEDSSLTISEAVQASTALPGFYKPARIRGVDYVDGGVRRTANLDVAIEHGADLVICYNPFRPFSNRPKRRIDRESGEYVVEGRRMADGGLLSILNQVFRTLLHSRLQYGLRQYREDPNFKGDIIVIEPRDTDSNFFELNALAYWERMRAARLGYLSVSDSIERNYDLVRSILGRYDLTTTRRNVNNSIKKMSTDSPDVVETLTREFPPRRLRVA
;
A
#
# COMPACT_ATOMS: atom_id res chain seq x y z
N MET A 1 18.22 9.32 -0.92
CA MET A 1 17.86 9.89 0.39
C MET A 1 16.59 9.19 0.88
N GLY A 2 16.53 8.75 2.15
CA GLY A 2 15.35 8.08 2.73
C GLY A 2 14.37 9.03 3.43
N ILE A 3 14.69 10.32 3.46
CA ILE A 3 13.85 11.37 4.07
C ILE A 3 13.76 12.56 3.11
N SER A 4 12.54 13.07 2.96
CA SER A 4 12.23 14.33 2.27
C SER A 4 11.56 15.29 3.26
N ILE A 5 11.98 16.54 3.28
CA ILE A 5 11.51 17.53 4.26
C ILE A 5 10.94 18.76 3.54
N VAL A 6 9.78 19.21 3.99
CA VAL A 6 9.25 20.56 3.74
C VAL A 6 9.26 21.26 5.09
N GLN A 7 10.14 22.23 5.28
CA GLN A 7 10.27 23.01 6.51
C GLN A 7 9.91 24.45 6.22
N LYS A 8 8.90 24.95 6.93
CA LYS A 8 8.36 26.31 6.82
C LYS A 8 8.40 27.05 8.15
N SER A 9 8.57 26.32 9.23
CA SER A 9 8.53 26.87 10.57
C SER A 9 9.85 27.54 10.97
N ASP A 10 9.80 28.46 11.95
CA ASP A 10 10.98 28.99 12.61
C ASP A 10 11.47 28.01 13.67
N LEU A 11 12.54 27.29 13.42
CA LEU A 11 13.09 26.24 14.29
C LEU A 11 13.64 26.77 15.62
N GLN A 12 13.84 28.08 15.78
CA GLN A 12 14.34 28.68 17.03
C GLN A 12 13.22 28.87 18.06
N ARG A 13 11.95 28.85 17.61
CA ARG A 13 10.80 29.07 18.48
C ARG A 13 10.00 27.77 18.64
N ARG A 14 9.79 27.32 19.87
CA ARG A 14 8.88 26.21 20.16
C ARG A 14 7.43 26.59 19.81
N LYS A 15 6.71 25.70 19.21
CA LYS A 15 5.26 25.82 18.99
C LYS A 15 4.55 25.54 20.32
N LYS A 16 3.63 26.40 20.70
CA LYS A 16 2.74 26.16 21.84
C LYS A 16 1.62 25.23 21.39
N ASP A 17 1.32 24.21 22.19
CA ASP A 17 0.27 23.22 21.94
C ASP A 17 0.27 22.65 20.50
N PRO A 18 1.40 22.03 20.07
CA PRO A 18 1.55 21.58 18.69
C PRO A 18 0.68 20.36 18.39
N LYS A 19 -0.04 20.39 17.27
CA LYS A 19 -0.71 19.21 16.70
C LYS A 19 0.22 18.43 15.79
N VAL A 20 0.46 17.18 16.10
CA VAL A 20 1.33 16.27 15.36
C VAL A 20 0.50 15.19 14.70
N ALA A 21 0.66 15.02 13.39
CA ALA A 21 -0.02 13.99 12.63
C ALA A 21 0.95 12.91 12.13
N LEU A 22 0.48 11.66 12.14
CA LEU A 22 1.12 10.52 11.50
C LEU A 22 0.28 10.08 10.30
N VAL A 23 0.85 10.24 9.09
CA VAL A 23 0.21 9.86 7.84
C VAL A 23 0.87 8.61 7.28
N LEU A 24 0.09 7.56 7.10
CA LEU A 24 0.55 6.24 6.68
C LEU A 24 0.00 5.89 5.30
N ALA A 25 0.84 5.98 4.27
CA ALA A 25 0.50 5.59 2.91
C ALA A 25 0.27 4.09 2.78
N GLY A 26 -0.23 3.62 1.64
CA GLY A 26 -0.40 2.20 1.32
C GLY A 26 0.91 1.40 1.36
N GLY A 27 0.94 0.17 0.82
CA GLY A 27 2.18 -0.61 0.74
C GLY A 27 2.02 -2.13 0.69
N ALA A 28 0.82 -2.64 0.57
CA ALA A 28 0.52 -4.07 0.65
C ALA A 28 1.08 -4.72 1.94
N VAL A 29 1.32 -6.03 1.96
CA VAL A 29 1.72 -6.77 3.17
C VAL A 29 3.16 -6.45 3.58
N SER A 30 4.12 -6.63 2.68
CA SER A 30 5.54 -6.38 2.99
C SER A 30 5.83 -4.91 3.25
N GLY A 31 5.21 -3.98 2.50
CA GLY A 31 5.32 -2.55 2.74
C GLY A 31 4.63 -2.10 4.04
N GLY A 32 3.56 -2.78 4.48
CA GLY A 32 2.94 -2.61 5.80
C GLY A 32 3.90 -3.00 6.92
N ALA A 33 4.48 -4.20 6.84
CA ALA A 33 5.45 -4.68 7.82
C ALA A 33 6.73 -3.81 7.84
N PHE A 34 7.23 -3.40 6.68
CA PHE A 34 8.36 -2.46 6.57
C PHE A 34 8.06 -1.12 7.26
N LYS A 35 6.86 -0.56 7.04
CA LYS A 35 6.42 0.65 7.75
C LYS A 35 6.36 0.44 9.26
N LEU A 36 5.79 -0.67 9.69
CA LEU A 36 5.68 -0.97 11.13
C LEU A 36 7.06 -1.00 11.80
N GLY A 37 8.05 -1.62 11.17
CA GLY A 37 9.44 -1.57 11.63
C GLY A 37 10.01 -0.15 11.66
N GLY A 38 9.71 0.66 10.64
CA GLY A 38 10.15 2.05 10.60
C GLY A 38 9.45 2.94 11.63
N ILE A 39 8.15 2.73 11.88
CA ILE A 39 7.41 3.41 12.96
C ILE A 39 8.01 3.03 14.32
N LYS A 40 8.39 1.76 14.49
CA LYS A 40 9.09 1.30 15.71
C LYS A 40 10.41 2.03 15.91
N ALA A 41 11.21 2.23 14.83
CA ALA A 41 12.45 3.00 14.93
C ALA A 41 12.19 4.45 15.31
N LEU A 42 11.15 5.09 14.77
CA LEU A 42 10.73 6.43 15.17
C LEU A 42 10.27 6.46 16.63
N ASP A 43 9.50 5.46 17.08
CA ASP A 43 9.03 5.34 18.46
C ASP A 43 10.19 5.20 19.45
N ASP A 44 11.21 4.41 19.09
CA ASP A 44 12.42 4.24 19.91
C ASP A 44 13.27 5.51 20.00
N LEU A 45 13.23 6.33 18.93
CA LEU A 45 13.90 7.63 18.90
C LEU A 45 13.23 8.64 19.85
N LEU A 46 11.91 8.59 19.98
CA LEU A 46 11.12 9.53 20.78
C LEU A 46 11.20 9.20 22.28
N VAL A 47 11.32 10.25 23.12
CA VAL A 47 11.52 10.11 24.57
C VAL A 47 10.26 10.46 25.37
N ASN A 48 9.67 11.63 25.14
CA ASN A 48 8.58 12.17 25.94
C ASN A 48 7.19 11.87 25.41
N ARG A 49 7.01 11.87 24.11
CA ARG A 49 5.77 11.48 23.41
C ARG A 49 6.09 10.34 22.47
N LYS A 50 5.26 9.31 22.46
CA LYS A 50 5.41 8.15 21.58
C LYS A 50 4.57 8.31 20.33
N THR A 51 4.77 7.43 19.37
CA THR A 51 4.00 7.44 18.12
C THR A 51 2.50 7.19 18.35
N THR A 52 2.11 6.65 19.49
CA THR A 52 0.72 6.48 19.97
C THR A 52 0.15 7.73 20.66
N ASP A 53 0.97 8.77 20.88
CA ASP A 53 0.57 10.00 21.56
C ASP A 53 0.35 11.17 20.61
N PHE A 54 0.41 10.94 19.29
CA PHE A 54 0.16 11.97 18.30
C PHE A 54 -1.34 12.32 18.24
N ASP A 55 -1.65 13.47 17.71
CA ASP A 55 -2.99 14.04 17.76
C ASP A 55 -3.87 13.48 16.65
N THR A 56 -3.29 13.30 15.44
CA THR A 56 -4.00 12.88 14.22
C THR A 56 -3.32 11.69 13.55
N TYR A 57 -4.12 10.72 13.14
CA TYR A 57 -3.69 9.54 12.37
C TYR A 57 -4.45 9.48 11.07
N VAL A 58 -3.73 9.43 9.97
CA VAL A 58 -4.33 9.28 8.63
C VAL A 58 -3.81 7.99 8.01
N GLY A 59 -4.71 7.06 7.71
CA GLY A 59 -4.38 5.75 7.16
C GLY A 59 -4.90 5.53 5.75
N LEU A 60 -4.08 4.88 4.92
CA LEU A 60 -4.43 4.47 3.57
C LEU A 60 -3.97 3.03 3.33
N SER A 61 -4.88 2.13 2.88
CA SER A 61 -4.54 0.73 2.58
C SER A 61 -3.86 0.03 3.77
N ALA A 62 -2.72 -0.62 3.60
CA ALA A 62 -1.93 -1.17 4.70
C ALA A 62 -1.57 -0.11 5.76
N GLY A 63 -1.60 1.19 5.43
CA GLY A 63 -1.45 2.27 6.40
C GLY A 63 -2.67 2.44 7.29
N ALA A 64 -3.88 2.17 6.79
CA ALA A 64 -5.10 2.19 7.59
C ALA A 64 -5.08 1.08 8.66
N VAL A 65 -4.63 -0.14 8.28
CA VAL A 65 -4.43 -1.27 9.21
C VAL A 65 -3.49 -0.91 10.36
N LEU A 66 -2.48 -0.05 10.12
CA LEU A 66 -1.53 0.40 11.14
C LEU A 66 -2.04 1.63 11.92
N ALA A 67 -2.77 2.54 11.27
CA ALA A 67 -3.25 3.78 11.88
C ALA A 67 -4.26 3.51 13.01
N VAL A 68 -5.17 2.54 12.81
CA VAL A 68 -6.21 2.19 13.80
C VAL A 68 -5.61 1.77 15.14
N PRO A 69 -4.72 0.75 15.24
CA PRO A 69 -4.14 0.38 16.53
C PRO A 69 -3.26 1.47 17.13
N LEU A 70 -2.52 2.25 16.33
CA LEU A 70 -1.75 3.39 16.82
C LEU A 70 -2.64 4.46 17.46
N ALA A 71 -3.73 4.84 16.79
CA ALA A 71 -4.73 5.76 17.35
C ALA A 71 -5.42 5.17 18.58
N ALA A 72 -5.60 3.85 18.64
CA ALA A 72 -6.08 3.12 19.81
C ALA A 72 -5.09 3.13 20.98
N GLY A 73 -3.84 3.54 20.77
CA GLY A 73 -2.79 3.57 21.79
C GLY A 73 -1.99 2.27 21.88
N ILE A 74 -2.09 1.40 20.90
CA ILE A 74 -1.33 0.15 20.84
C ILE A 74 0.04 0.45 20.21
N SER A 75 1.10 0.13 20.95
CA SER A 75 2.47 0.45 20.55
C SER A 75 2.92 -0.32 19.30
N PRO A 76 3.87 0.21 18.52
CA PRO A 76 4.48 -0.53 17.41
C PRO A 76 5.11 -1.86 17.86
N ALA A 77 5.62 -1.93 19.08
CA ALA A 77 6.16 -3.16 19.66
C ALA A 77 5.07 -4.23 19.83
N GLU A 78 3.92 -3.86 20.38
CA GLU A 78 2.77 -4.78 20.52
C GLU A 78 2.22 -5.22 19.16
N MET A 79 2.17 -4.32 18.19
CA MET A 79 1.78 -4.66 16.82
C MET A 79 2.76 -5.66 16.18
N LEU A 80 4.08 -5.54 16.45
CA LEU A 80 5.08 -6.51 16.01
C LEU A 80 4.92 -7.86 16.72
N LYS A 81 4.59 -7.86 18.04
CA LYS A 81 4.26 -9.08 18.76
C LYS A 81 3.03 -9.79 18.19
N SER A 82 2.00 -9.05 17.74
CA SER A 82 0.81 -9.66 17.14
C SER A 82 1.12 -10.40 15.82
N LEU A 83 2.09 -9.91 15.04
CA LEU A 83 2.56 -10.61 13.84
C LEU A 83 3.14 -12.00 14.17
N GLU A 84 3.69 -12.18 15.36
CA GLU A 84 4.23 -13.45 15.87
C GLU A 84 3.22 -14.23 16.76
N GLY A 85 2.04 -13.65 17.00
CA GLY A 85 1.03 -14.25 17.87
C GLY A 85 1.40 -14.20 19.36
N LYS A 86 2.20 -13.20 19.76
CA LYS A 86 2.71 -13.02 21.13
C LYS A 86 2.17 -11.74 21.80
N SER A 87 1.24 -11.02 21.14
CA SER A 87 0.61 -9.83 21.73
C SER A 87 -0.45 -10.24 22.74
N GLU A 88 -0.55 -9.48 23.83
CA GLU A 88 -1.62 -9.60 24.81
C GLU A 88 -2.84 -8.76 24.46
N TYR A 89 -2.70 -7.82 23.52
CA TYR A 89 -3.71 -6.82 23.16
C TYR A 89 -4.33 -7.02 21.79
N LEU A 90 -3.62 -7.69 20.89
CA LEU A 90 -4.05 -7.90 19.51
C LEU A 90 -4.08 -9.38 19.17
N ASP A 91 -5.12 -9.79 18.49
CA ASP A 91 -5.18 -11.11 17.85
C ASP A 91 -3.98 -11.31 16.91
N ARG A 92 -3.58 -12.55 16.75
CA ARG A 92 -2.58 -12.88 15.75
C ARG A 92 -3.11 -12.56 14.37
N PHE A 93 -2.39 -11.69 13.65
CA PHE A 93 -2.67 -11.43 12.24
C PHE A 93 -2.20 -12.61 11.40
N GLN A 94 -3.11 -13.26 10.69
CA GLN A 94 -2.84 -14.52 9.98
C GLN A 94 -2.78 -14.30 8.46
N ALA A 95 -2.13 -15.24 7.75
CA ALA A 95 -2.08 -15.19 6.30
C ALA A 95 -3.49 -15.20 5.66
N LEU A 96 -4.45 -15.92 6.25
CA LEU A 96 -5.84 -15.98 5.78
C LEU A 96 -6.59 -14.65 5.94
N ASP A 97 -6.14 -13.74 6.79
CA ASP A 97 -6.72 -12.40 6.87
C ASP A 97 -6.42 -11.59 5.60
N PHE A 98 -5.31 -11.90 4.92
CA PHE A 98 -4.95 -11.28 3.62
C PHE A 98 -5.39 -12.10 2.41
N TYR A 99 -5.32 -13.43 2.48
CA TYR A 99 -5.48 -14.32 1.31
C TYR A 99 -6.77 -15.11 1.38
N SER A 100 -7.87 -14.50 1.87
CA SER A 100 -9.18 -15.13 1.81
C SER A 100 -9.63 -15.22 0.35
N PRO A 101 -9.73 -16.42 -0.26
CA PRO A 101 -10.01 -16.55 -1.69
C PRO A 101 -11.40 -16.03 -2.04
N ASN A 102 -11.53 -15.34 -3.19
CA ASN A 102 -12.81 -14.90 -3.74
C ASN A 102 -13.53 -16.05 -4.47
N ILE A 103 -13.74 -17.18 -3.78
CA ILE A 103 -14.26 -18.41 -4.36
C ILE A 103 -15.60 -18.18 -5.08
N ARG A 104 -16.45 -17.32 -4.53
CA ARG A 104 -17.77 -17.05 -5.10
C ARG A 104 -17.67 -16.57 -6.54
N GLU A 105 -16.88 -15.56 -6.83
CA GLU A 105 -16.74 -15.01 -8.18
C GLU A 105 -15.99 -15.96 -9.12
N PHE A 106 -15.03 -16.75 -8.61
CA PHE A 106 -14.35 -17.77 -9.39
C PHE A 106 -15.27 -18.89 -9.87
N ILE A 107 -16.42 -19.10 -9.21
CA ILE A 107 -17.42 -20.08 -9.62
C ILE A 107 -18.54 -19.39 -10.43
N THR A 108 -19.10 -18.28 -9.94
CA THR A 108 -20.30 -17.69 -10.54
C THR A 108 -20.02 -17.01 -11.89
N ARG A 109 -18.92 -16.27 -12.03
CA ARG A 109 -18.63 -15.50 -13.24
C ARG A 109 -18.34 -16.38 -14.47
N PRO A 110 -17.52 -17.44 -14.39
CA PRO A 110 -17.39 -18.37 -15.48
C PRO A 110 -18.70 -19.10 -15.82
N ALA A 111 -19.51 -19.46 -14.80
CA ALA A 111 -20.80 -20.09 -15.02
C ALA A 111 -21.79 -19.13 -15.73
N GLU A 112 -21.82 -17.85 -15.34
CA GLU A 112 -22.60 -16.80 -16.02
C GLU A 112 -22.14 -16.60 -17.46
N PHE A 113 -20.83 -16.62 -17.72
CA PHE A 113 -20.30 -16.57 -19.08
C PHE A 113 -20.77 -17.74 -19.92
N VAL A 114 -20.63 -18.97 -19.41
CA VAL A 114 -21.09 -20.19 -20.11
C VAL A 114 -22.59 -20.15 -20.37
N LEU A 115 -23.39 -19.72 -19.37
CA LEU A 115 -24.84 -19.61 -19.51
C LEU A 115 -25.23 -18.56 -20.56
N LYS A 116 -24.65 -17.36 -20.50
CA LYS A 116 -24.90 -16.30 -21.47
C LYS A 116 -24.44 -16.72 -22.88
N ALA A 117 -23.25 -17.31 -22.99
CA ALA A 117 -22.77 -17.85 -24.26
C ALA A 117 -23.69 -18.95 -24.82
N ALA A 118 -24.19 -19.86 -23.96
CA ALA A 118 -25.13 -20.89 -24.36
C ALA A 118 -26.50 -20.34 -24.81
N LEU A 119 -27.01 -19.29 -24.14
CA LEU A 119 -28.24 -18.62 -24.56
C LEU A 119 -28.07 -17.83 -25.85
N TYR A 120 -26.84 -17.42 -26.16
CA TYR A 120 -26.52 -16.74 -27.41
C TYR A 120 -26.37 -17.71 -28.63
N LEU A 121 -26.09 -19.01 -28.37
CA LEU A 121 -25.85 -20.03 -29.38
C LEU A 121 -26.96 -20.16 -30.44
N PRO A 122 -28.27 -20.12 -30.14
CA PRO A 122 -29.31 -20.26 -31.13
C PRO A 122 -29.25 -19.20 -32.25
N GLY A 123 -28.99 -17.93 -31.87
CA GLY A 123 -28.80 -16.85 -32.84
C GLY A 123 -27.49 -16.97 -33.62
N THR A 124 -26.40 -17.35 -32.93
CA THR A 124 -25.07 -17.53 -33.56
C THR A 124 -25.00 -18.72 -34.49
N VAL A 125 -25.71 -19.80 -34.21
CA VAL A 125 -25.78 -20.97 -35.13
C VAL A 125 -26.45 -20.56 -36.45
N SER A 126 -27.53 -19.77 -36.39
CA SER A 126 -28.18 -19.25 -37.62
C SER A 126 -27.23 -18.35 -38.42
N ASP A 127 -26.55 -17.43 -37.74
CA ASP A 127 -25.59 -16.51 -38.38
C ASP A 127 -24.32 -17.21 -38.86
N LEU A 128 -23.83 -18.23 -38.10
CA LEU A 128 -22.71 -19.05 -38.49
C LEU A 128 -23.05 -19.87 -39.73
N LEU A 129 -24.25 -20.44 -39.80
CA LEU A 129 -24.73 -21.18 -40.98
C LEU A 129 -24.85 -20.26 -42.21
N GLN A 130 -25.22 -18.98 -42.02
CA GLN A 130 -25.26 -18.02 -43.12
C GLN A 130 -23.88 -17.51 -43.53
N SER A 131 -22.94 -17.38 -42.58
CA SER A 131 -21.57 -16.88 -42.82
C SER A 131 -20.56 -18.01 -43.10
N ALA A 132 -20.89 -19.26 -42.74
CA ALA A 132 -20.01 -20.42 -42.77
C ALA A 132 -19.34 -20.67 -44.14
N PRO A 133 -20.03 -20.54 -45.29
CA PRO A 133 -19.39 -20.86 -46.59
C PRO A 133 -18.21 -19.95 -46.91
N LYS A 134 -18.24 -18.69 -46.49
CA LYS A 134 -17.13 -17.73 -46.73
C LYS A 134 -16.03 -17.87 -45.69
N LEU A 135 -16.39 -17.96 -44.42
CA LEU A 135 -15.45 -18.00 -43.30
C LEU A 135 -14.63 -19.30 -43.28
N THR A 136 -15.28 -20.46 -43.54
CA THR A 136 -14.62 -21.77 -43.55
C THR A 136 -13.63 -21.91 -44.69
N THR A 137 -13.93 -21.37 -45.88
CA THR A 137 -12.99 -21.42 -47.01
C THR A 137 -11.76 -20.53 -46.81
N GLU A 138 -11.91 -19.39 -46.19
CA GLU A 138 -10.76 -18.52 -45.86
C GLU A 138 -9.89 -19.11 -44.75
N ILE A 139 -10.48 -19.60 -43.68
CA ILE A 139 -9.78 -20.25 -42.58
C ILE A 139 -9.09 -21.54 -43.02
N ASP A 140 -9.76 -22.41 -43.80
CA ASP A 140 -9.14 -23.64 -44.29
C ASP A 140 -7.93 -23.35 -45.18
N ARG A 141 -8.05 -22.36 -46.09
CA ARG A 141 -6.93 -21.92 -46.91
C ARG A 141 -5.78 -21.34 -46.15
N ALA A 142 -6.08 -20.54 -45.09
CA ALA A 142 -5.08 -19.95 -44.22
C ALA A 142 -4.44 -21.01 -43.31
N ALA A 143 -5.20 -21.95 -42.77
CA ALA A 143 -4.73 -23.06 -41.97
C ALA A 143 -3.76 -23.97 -42.71
N ARG A 144 -4.10 -24.34 -43.95
CA ARG A 144 -3.19 -25.13 -44.85
C ARG A 144 -1.87 -24.38 -45.08
N ARG A 145 -1.91 -23.05 -45.26
CA ARG A 145 -0.69 -22.23 -45.41
C ARG A 145 0.13 -22.18 -44.12
N TYR A 146 -0.54 -22.11 -42.98
CA TYR A 146 0.13 -22.13 -41.68
C TYR A 146 0.79 -23.47 -41.40
N VAL A 147 0.10 -24.58 -41.67
CA VAL A 147 0.67 -25.93 -41.51
C VAL A 147 1.87 -26.12 -42.45
N ALA A 148 1.80 -25.62 -43.68
CA ALA A 148 2.93 -25.70 -44.63
C ALA A 148 4.11 -24.80 -44.24
N LYS A 149 3.86 -23.66 -43.57
CA LYS A 149 4.88 -22.69 -43.18
C LYS A 149 4.44 -21.93 -41.92
N PRO A 150 4.79 -22.44 -40.71
CA PRO A 150 4.36 -21.85 -39.43
C PRO A 150 5.11 -20.56 -39.15
N THR A 151 4.58 -19.44 -39.62
CA THR A 151 5.09 -18.09 -39.36
C THR A 151 4.04 -17.25 -38.64
N PRO A 152 4.43 -16.25 -37.84
CA PRO A 152 3.48 -15.32 -37.18
C PRO A 152 2.53 -14.65 -38.17
N GLY A 153 3.00 -14.32 -39.38
CA GLY A 153 2.17 -13.75 -40.47
C GLY A 153 1.16 -14.73 -41.05
N ASN A 154 1.41 -16.04 -41.06
CA ASN A 154 0.43 -17.03 -41.47
C ASN A 154 -0.52 -17.38 -40.33
N LEU A 155 -0.08 -17.34 -39.07
CA LEU A 155 -0.94 -17.48 -37.91
C LEU A 155 -1.98 -16.35 -37.84
N SER A 156 -1.56 -15.11 -38.10
CA SER A 156 -2.47 -13.95 -38.08
C SER A 156 -3.57 -14.05 -39.14
N LYS A 157 -3.30 -14.70 -40.29
CA LYS A 157 -4.30 -14.95 -41.35
C LYS A 157 -5.33 -16.02 -40.98
N VAL A 158 -5.00 -16.92 -40.04
CA VAL A 158 -5.95 -17.90 -39.48
C VAL A 158 -6.75 -17.26 -38.34
N ALA A 159 -6.05 -16.58 -37.46
CA ALA A 159 -6.65 -15.98 -36.26
C ALA A 159 -7.41 -14.67 -36.57
N GLY A 160 -6.94 -13.88 -37.55
CA GLY A 160 -7.51 -12.58 -37.88
C GLY A 160 -9.02 -12.61 -38.18
N PRO A 161 -9.51 -13.42 -39.11
CA PRO A 161 -10.95 -13.51 -39.39
C PRO A 161 -11.78 -13.97 -38.19
N LEU A 162 -11.24 -14.83 -37.31
CA LEU A 162 -11.90 -15.28 -36.08
C LEU A 162 -11.94 -14.16 -35.04
N ILE A 163 -10.86 -13.42 -34.89
CA ILE A 163 -10.77 -12.28 -34.00
C ILE A 163 -11.70 -11.17 -34.46
N GLU A 164 -11.70 -10.88 -35.78
CA GLU A 164 -12.56 -9.86 -36.36
C GLU A 164 -14.04 -10.23 -36.26
N TRP A 165 -14.39 -11.49 -36.52
CA TRP A 165 -15.73 -12.03 -36.31
C TRP A 165 -16.19 -11.92 -34.85
N TYR A 166 -15.31 -12.22 -33.90
CA TYR A 166 -15.57 -12.09 -32.45
C TYR A 166 -15.72 -10.61 -32.04
N TRP A 167 -14.82 -9.74 -32.50
CA TRP A 167 -14.78 -8.32 -32.11
C TRP A 167 -15.91 -7.48 -32.70
N ASN A 168 -16.42 -7.87 -33.85
CA ASN A 168 -17.50 -7.15 -34.50
C ASN A 168 -18.90 -7.56 -34.02
N ARG A 169 -19.00 -8.35 -32.94
CA ARG A 169 -20.28 -8.75 -32.35
C ARG A 169 -20.49 -8.06 -30.99
N PRO A 170 -21.23 -6.94 -30.96
CA PRO A 170 -21.43 -6.17 -29.72
C PRO A 170 -22.21 -6.96 -28.65
N ASP A 171 -23.00 -7.96 -29.05
CA ASP A 171 -23.88 -8.72 -28.13
C ASP A 171 -23.25 -10.02 -27.59
N PHE A 172 -22.05 -10.41 -28.05
CA PHE A 172 -21.40 -11.61 -27.53
C PHE A 172 -20.79 -11.30 -26.15
N PRO A 173 -21.05 -12.13 -25.11
CA PRO A 173 -20.54 -11.87 -23.77
C PRO A 173 -19.02 -11.82 -23.77
N SER A 174 -18.47 -10.69 -23.34
CA SER A 174 -17.03 -10.50 -23.23
C SER A 174 -16.47 -11.41 -22.15
N LEU A 175 -15.47 -12.23 -22.48
CA LEU A 175 -14.75 -13.02 -21.47
C LEU A 175 -14.13 -12.13 -20.40
N MET A 176 -13.68 -10.94 -20.78
CA MET A 176 -13.05 -9.99 -19.82
C MET A 176 -14.04 -9.48 -18.78
N GLU A 177 -15.31 -9.29 -19.15
CA GLU A 177 -16.37 -8.86 -18.19
C GLU A 177 -16.75 -9.95 -17.19
N HIS A 178 -16.44 -11.21 -17.52
CA HIS A 178 -16.73 -12.37 -16.69
C HIS A 178 -15.49 -12.89 -15.93
N LEU A 179 -14.37 -12.17 -15.98
CA LEU A 179 -13.26 -12.43 -15.08
C LEU A 179 -13.62 -12.01 -13.65
N PRO A 180 -13.11 -12.70 -12.61
CA PRO A 180 -13.25 -12.25 -11.24
C PRO A 180 -12.70 -10.85 -11.07
N THR A 181 -13.37 -10.00 -10.29
CA THR A 181 -12.97 -8.61 -10.03
C THR A 181 -11.73 -8.50 -9.15
N GLY A 182 -11.34 -9.59 -8.47
CA GLY A 182 -10.15 -9.70 -7.67
C GLY A 182 -9.90 -11.15 -7.24
N LEU A 183 -8.65 -11.46 -6.92
CA LEU A 183 -8.23 -12.81 -6.51
C LEU A 183 -8.75 -13.15 -5.10
N PHE A 184 -8.82 -12.15 -4.22
CA PHE A 184 -9.13 -12.33 -2.80
C PHE A 184 -10.27 -11.41 -2.35
N ASP A 185 -10.81 -11.74 -1.17
CA ASP A 185 -11.81 -10.96 -0.43
C ASP A 185 -11.19 -10.41 0.85
N ASN A 186 -11.21 -9.11 1.04
CA ASN A 186 -10.63 -8.45 2.21
C ASN A 186 -11.61 -8.28 3.39
N ALA A 187 -12.77 -8.92 3.37
CA ALA A 187 -13.71 -8.93 4.51
C ALA A 187 -13.08 -9.52 5.80
N SER A 188 -12.02 -10.33 5.67
CA SER A 188 -11.28 -10.84 6.82
C SER A 188 -10.49 -9.75 7.54
N ILE A 189 -10.00 -8.74 6.81
CA ILE A 189 -9.32 -7.56 7.40
C ILE A 189 -10.33 -6.74 8.21
N GLU A 190 -11.54 -6.56 7.68
CA GLU A 190 -12.63 -5.88 8.41
C GLU A 190 -12.90 -6.58 9.74
N ARG A 191 -13.14 -7.90 9.72
CA ARG A 191 -13.39 -8.69 10.93
C ARG A 191 -12.22 -8.66 11.92
N TYR A 192 -10.98 -8.68 11.43
CA TYR A 192 -9.79 -8.57 12.26
C TYR A 192 -9.77 -7.23 13.01
N ILE A 193 -9.96 -6.12 12.31
CA ILE A 193 -9.97 -4.78 12.93
C ILE A 193 -11.13 -4.63 13.91
N GLY A 194 -12.34 -5.06 13.54
CA GLY A 194 -13.52 -5.00 14.40
C GLY A 194 -13.33 -5.75 15.72
N ARG A 195 -12.87 -7.01 15.67
CA ARG A 195 -12.57 -7.82 16.87
C ARG A 195 -11.49 -7.18 17.76
N ASN A 196 -10.42 -6.66 17.17
CA ASN A 196 -9.36 -6.05 17.97
C ASN A 196 -9.79 -4.75 18.64
N LEU A 197 -10.65 -3.94 18.02
CA LEU A 197 -11.27 -2.78 18.66
C LEU A 197 -12.17 -3.21 19.81
N GLU A 198 -13.01 -4.22 19.61
CA GLU A 198 -13.89 -4.79 20.64
C GLU A 198 -13.08 -5.34 21.81
N SER A 199 -12.06 -6.16 21.55
CA SER A 199 -11.17 -6.72 22.58
C SER A 199 -10.43 -5.65 23.37
N ALA A 200 -10.07 -4.53 22.73
CA ALA A 200 -9.49 -3.36 23.37
C ALA A 200 -10.55 -2.51 24.13
N GLY A 201 -11.83 -2.90 24.09
CA GLY A 201 -12.94 -2.14 24.66
C GLY A 201 -13.15 -0.78 23.97
N LEU A 202 -12.80 -0.64 22.71
CA LEU A 202 -12.94 0.59 21.94
C LEU A 202 -14.09 0.49 20.94
N PRO A 203 -14.84 1.59 20.73
CA PRO A 203 -15.93 1.60 19.78
C PRO A 203 -15.41 1.52 18.34
N ASN A 204 -16.12 0.76 17.50
CA ASN A 204 -15.89 0.66 16.07
C ASN A 204 -16.67 1.75 15.28
N ASP A 205 -16.77 2.93 15.86
CA ASP A 205 -17.43 4.12 15.33
C ASP A 205 -16.51 5.33 15.48
N PHE A 206 -16.32 6.10 14.44
CA PHE A 206 -15.35 7.21 14.42
C PHE A 206 -15.65 8.28 15.47
N THR A 207 -16.92 8.66 15.64
CA THR A 207 -17.32 9.72 16.58
C THR A 207 -17.13 9.26 18.03
N GLN A 208 -17.56 8.03 18.35
CA GLN A 208 -17.42 7.47 19.69
C GLN A 208 -15.93 7.18 20.00
N PHE A 209 -15.17 6.69 19.01
CA PHE A 209 -13.72 6.48 19.14
C PHE A 209 -13.01 7.79 19.45
N HIS A 210 -13.30 8.86 18.69
CA HIS A 210 -12.73 10.18 18.94
C HIS A 210 -13.09 10.69 20.36
N ARG A 211 -14.34 10.59 20.79
CA ARG A 211 -14.78 10.99 22.15
C ARG A 211 -14.00 10.24 23.24
N ARG A 212 -13.72 8.95 23.03
CA ARG A 212 -13.06 8.10 24.02
C ARG A 212 -11.54 8.28 24.03
N ARG A 213 -10.92 8.34 22.84
CA ARG A 213 -9.46 8.41 22.69
C ARG A 213 -8.91 9.84 22.65
N ARG A 214 -9.72 10.81 22.30
CA ARG A 214 -9.29 12.19 22.03
C ARG A 214 -8.19 12.25 20.98
N ARG A 215 -8.25 11.35 19.99
CA ARG A 215 -7.36 11.27 18.83
C ARG A 215 -8.21 11.34 17.57
N GLU A 216 -7.71 12.03 16.57
CA GLU A 216 -8.31 12.11 15.26
C GLU A 216 -7.84 10.93 14.43
N LEU A 217 -8.77 10.21 13.83
CA LEU A 217 -8.49 9.07 12.95
C LEU A 217 -9.23 9.25 11.64
N TYR A 218 -8.47 9.26 10.54
CA TYR A 218 -8.99 9.36 9.19
C TYR A 218 -8.51 8.21 8.35
N ILE A 219 -9.44 7.63 7.59
CA ILE A 219 -9.17 6.54 6.65
C ILE A 219 -9.72 6.95 5.29
N SER A 220 -8.93 6.78 4.23
CA SER A 220 -9.41 7.12 2.89
C SER A 220 -9.53 5.92 1.97
N ALA A 221 -10.57 5.95 1.15
CA ALA A 221 -10.82 5.02 0.05
C ALA A 221 -11.20 5.81 -1.21
N MET A 222 -11.51 5.11 -2.28
CA MET A 222 -12.07 5.68 -3.50
C MET A 222 -13.38 4.98 -3.85
N ASN A 223 -14.45 5.74 -4.09
CA ASN A 223 -15.66 5.23 -4.70
C ASN A 223 -15.36 4.86 -6.15
N LEU A 224 -15.59 3.60 -6.51
CA LEU A 224 -15.23 3.08 -7.83
C LEU A 224 -16.07 3.69 -8.95
N ASP A 225 -17.36 3.92 -8.71
CA ASP A 225 -18.29 4.40 -9.72
C ASP A 225 -18.09 5.90 -10.02
N THR A 226 -17.88 6.72 -8.97
CA THR A 226 -17.73 8.18 -9.12
C THR A 226 -16.28 8.61 -9.30
N ALA A 227 -15.31 7.73 -9.05
CA ALA A 227 -13.88 8.01 -8.97
C ALA A 227 -13.53 9.10 -7.94
N GLU A 228 -14.41 9.39 -6.99
CA GLU A 228 -14.20 10.36 -5.93
C GLU A 228 -13.49 9.74 -4.74
N ARG A 229 -12.67 10.56 -4.07
CA ARG A 229 -12.06 10.18 -2.80
C ARG A 229 -13.13 10.21 -1.70
N ALA A 230 -13.25 9.13 -0.94
CA ALA A 230 -13.96 9.10 0.32
C ALA A 230 -12.95 9.22 1.47
N VAL A 231 -13.19 10.13 2.41
CA VAL A 231 -12.44 10.25 3.67
C VAL A 231 -13.39 9.95 4.80
N PHE A 232 -13.05 8.96 5.60
CA PHE A 232 -13.85 8.55 6.75
C PHE A 232 -13.20 9.07 8.03
N GLY A 233 -14.01 9.72 8.88
CA GLY A 233 -13.54 10.34 10.12
C GLY A 233 -14.71 10.83 10.97
N HIS A 234 -14.42 11.33 12.19
CA HIS A 234 -15.46 11.77 13.11
C HIS A 234 -16.15 13.09 12.67
N ASP A 235 -15.48 13.90 11.90
CA ASP A 235 -15.91 15.20 11.33
C ASP A 235 -15.84 15.21 9.78
N GLU A 236 -15.59 14.05 9.19
CA GLU A 236 -15.71 13.73 7.78
C GLU A 236 -16.88 12.75 7.56
N ASP A 237 -16.83 11.90 6.54
CA ASP A 237 -17.84 10.85 6.37
C ASP A 237 -17.74 9.82 7.51
N SER A 238 -18.76 9.78 8.37
CA SER A 238 -18.88 8.82 9.47
C SER A 238 -19.91 7.72 9.21
N SER A 239 -20.34 7.55 7.95
CA SER A 239 -21.36 6.57 7.57
C SER A 239 -20.88 5.12 7.71
N LEU A 240 -19.59 4.86 7.58
CA LEU A 240 -18.97 3.54 7.78
C LEU A 240 -18.42 3.40 9.20
N THR A 241 -18.35 2.16 9.68
CA THR A 241 -17.55 1.83 10.86
C THR A 241 -16.05 1.91 10.54
N ILE A 242 -15.21 1.99 11.56
CA ILE A 242 -13.75 2.03 11.39
C ILE A 242 -13.26 0.78 10.62
N SER A 243 -13.77 -0.40 10.97
CA SER A 243 -13.39 -1.64 10.29
C SER A 243 -13.88 -1.70 8.84
N GLU A 244 -15.11 -1.24 8.54
CA GLU A 244 -15.61 -1.10 7.16
C GLU A 244 -14.76 -0.11 6.34
N ALA A 245 -14.37 1.02 6.93
CA ALA A 245 -13.49 1.99 6.26
C ALA A 245 -12.10 1.41 5.97
N VAL A 246 -11.54 0.58 6.87
CA VAL A 246 -10.28 -0.15 6.61
C VAL A 246 -10.47 -1.14 5.48
N GLN A 247 -11.59 -1.88 5.44
CA GLN A 247 -11.91 -2.78 4.33
C GLN A 247 -11.97 -2.02 3.00
N ALA A 248 -12.71 -0.92 2.95
CA ALA A 248 -12.79 -0.05 1.76
C ALA A 248 -11.41 0.40 1.30
N SER A 249 -10.58 0.88 2.25
CA SER A 249 -9.24 1.40 2.01
C SER A 249 -8.23 0.35 1.54
N THR A 250 -8.41 -0.92 1.91
CA THR A 250 -7.49 -2.01 1.57
C THR A 250 -7.86 -2.78 0.32
N ALA A 251 -8.97 -2.46 -0.34
CA ALA A 251 -9.45 -3.13 -1.55
C ALA A 251 -8.57 -2.79 -2.78
N LEU A 252 -7.32 -3.28 -2.80
CA LEU A 252 -6.34 -3.03 -3.86
C LEU A 252 -6.82 -3.67 -5.18
N PRO A 253 -7.05 -2.86 -6.25
CA PRO A 253 -7.54 -3.37 -7.53
C PRO A 253 -6.67 -4.47 -8.12
N GLY A 254 -7.32 -5.50 -8.69
CA GLY A 254 -6.66 -6.68 -9.26
C GLY A 254 -6.23 -7.72 -8.23
N PHE A 255 -5.99 -7.32 -6.99
CA PHE A 255 -5.67 -8.24 -5.90
C PHE A 255 -6.91 -8.59 -5.07
N TYR A 256 -7.61 -7.58 -4.57
CA TYR A 256 -8.91 -7.75 -3.93
C TYR A 256 -10.05 -7.37 -4.85
N LYS A 257 -11.21 -8.04 -4.69
CA LYS A 257 -12.45 -7.54 -5.25
C LYS A 257 -12.78 -6.18 -4.61
N PRO A 258 -13.49 -5.27 -5.32
CA PRO A 258 -14.00 -4.05 -4.70
C PRO A 258 -14.80 -4.37 -3.43
N ALA A 259 -14.61 -3.57 -2.39
CA ALA A 259 -15.35 -3.72 -1.14
C ALA A 259 -16.74 -3.11 -1.31
N ARG A 260 -17.77 -3.97 -1.47
CA ARG A 260 -19.16 -3.51 -1.55
C ARG A 260 -19.73 -3.31 -0.15
N ILE A 261 -19.86 -2.05 0.25
CA ILE A 261 -20.33 -1.67 1.58
C ILE A 261 -21.51 -0.72 1.42
N ARG A 262 -22.67 -1.10 1.99
CA ARG A 262 -23.93 -0.30 1.93
C ARG A 262 -24.32 0.11 0.50
N GLY A 263 -24.07 -0.75 -0.48
CA GLY A 263 -24.42 -0.52 -1.89
C GLY A 263 -23.41 0.29 -2.69
N VAL A 264 -22.29 0.74 -2.11
CA VAL A 264 -21.20 1.44 -2.77
C VAL A 264 -20.02 0.52 -2.92
N ASP A 265 -19.40 0.49 -4.11
CA ASP A 265 -18.17 -0.24 -4.39
C ASP A 265 -16.95 0.66 -4.13
N TYR A 266 -16.14 0.28 -3.15
CA TYR A 266 -14.90 0.98 -2.81
C TYR A 266 -13.67 0.22 -3.27
N VAL A 267 -12.65 0.97 -3.65
CA VAL A 267 -11.29 0.47 -3.90
C VAL A 267 -10.26 1.28 -3.11
N ASP A 268 -9.04 0.77 -3.03
CA ASP A 268 -7.91 1.39 -2.33
C ASP A 268 -7.75 2.87 -2.72
N GLY A 269 -7.76 3.74 -1.72
CA GLY A 269 -7.67 5.19 -1.92
C GLY A 269 -6.34 5.65 -2.53
N GLY A 270 -5.29 4.80 -2.55
CA GLY A 270 -4.01 5.05 -3.20
C GLY A 270 -4.14 5.33 -4.71
N VAL A 271 -5.19 4.81 -5.33
CA VAL A 271 -5.52 5.11 -6.72
C VAL A 271 -5.71 6.63 -6.93
N ARG A 272 -6.33 7.32 -5.97
CA ARG A 272 -6.64 8.76 -6.05
C ARG A 272 -5.58 9.65 -5.41
N ARG A 273 -5.04 9.27 -4.22
CA ARG A 273 -4.01 10.01 -3.46
C ARG A 273 -3.01 9.06 -2.86
N THR A 274 -1.72 9.31 -3.01
CA THR A 274 -0.64 8.44 -2.52
C THR A 274 -0.51 8.46 -1.00
N ALA A 275 -0.60 9.66 -0.43
CA ALA A 275 -0.63 9.91 1.01
C ALA A 275 -1.52 11.13 1.23
N ASN A 276 -2.48 11.02 2.13
CA ASN A 276 -3.47 12.06 2.40
C ASN A 276 -2.90 13.10 3.36
N LEU A 277 -1.81 13.80 2.96
CA LEU A 277 -1.19 14.89 3.74
C LEU A 277 -2.15 16.05 3.95
N ASP A 278 -2.95 16.32 2.92
CA ASP A 278 -4.01 17.34 2.92
C ASP A 278 -4.99 17.13 4.06
N VAL A 279 -5.46 15.90 4.29
CA VAL A 279 -6.38 15.60 5.39
C VAL A 279 -5.77 15.99 6.74
N ALA A 280 -4.51 15.63 7.01
CA ALA A 280 -3.86 16.01 8.25
C ALA A 280 -3.69 17.53 8.40
N ILE A 281 -3.37 18.23 7.31
CA ILE A 281 -3.11 19.68 7.31
C ILE A 281 -4.43 20.45 7.44
N GLU A 282 -5.48 20.06 6.72
CA GLU A 282 -6.82 20.66 6.78
C GLU A 282 -7.44 20.53 8.17
N HIS A 283 -7.13 19.45 8.91
CA HIS A 283 -7.52 19.26 10.31
C HIS A 283 -6.53 19.84 11.32
N GLY A 284 -5.65 20.72 10.85
CA GLY A 284 -4.84 21.60 11.70
C GLY A 284 -3.54 21.01 12.21
N ALA A 285 -2.98 19.98 11.58
CA ALA A 285 -1.67 19.47 11.93
C ALA A 285 -0.56 20.50 11.66
N ASP A 286 0.25 20.80 12.67
CA ASP A 286 1.42 21.68 12.58
C ASP A 286 2.66 20.93 12.06
N LEU A 287 2.79 19.65 12.46
CA LEU A 287 3.82 18.74 11.98
C LEU A 287 3.15 17.48 11.38
N VAL A 288 3.48 17.17 10.16
CA VAL A 288 3.08 15.93 9.50
C VAL A 288 4.28 15.02 9.33
N ILE A 289 4.24 13.85 9.97
CA ILE A 289 5.21 12.77 9.73
C ILE A 289 4.51 11.76 8.82
N CYS A 290 4.97 11.66 7.57
CA CYS A 290 4.41 10.76 6.57
C CYS A 290 5.34 9.58 6.32
N TYR A 291 4.80 8.37 6.31
CA TYR A 291 5.55 7.18 5.93
C TYR A 291 5.05 6.62 4.60
N ASN A 292 5.88 6.69 3.55
CA ASN A 292 5.56 6.23 2.20
C ASN A 292 6.52 5.14 1.71
N PRO A 293 6.10 3.87 1.57
CA PRO A 293 6.95 2.80 1.05
C PRO A 293 7.00 2.74 -0.49
N PHE A 294 6.27 3.61 -1.20
CA PHE A 294 6.10 3.55 -2.66
C PHE A 294 7.22 4.25 -3.46
N ARG A 295 8.38 4.47 -2.88
CA ARG A 295 9.51 4.94 -3.69
C ARG A 295 9.84 3.91 -4.78
N PRO A 296 10.07 4.33 -6.05
CA PRO A 296 10.50 3.41 -7.10
C PRO A 296 11.93 2.92 -6.84
N PHE A 297 12.20 1.69 -7.23
CA PHE A 297 13.55 1.14 -7.14
C PHE A 297 14.44 1.74 -8.22
N SER A 298 15.61 2.26 -7.85
CA SER A 298 16.59 2.77 -8.80
C SER A 298 17.55 1.65 -9.22
N ASN A 299 17.07 0.77 -10.12
CA ASN A 299 17.92 -0.25 -10.70
C ASN A 299 18.89 0.36 -11.73
N ARG A 300 20.19 0.19 -11.53
CA ARG A 300 21.24 0.70 -12.43
C ARG A 300 22.12 -0.43 -12.94
N PRO A 301 21.62 -1.28 -13.86
CA PRO A 301 22.43 -2.34 -14.42
C PRO A 301 23.61 -1.73 -15.22
N LYS A 302 24.78 -2.34 -15.12
CA LYS A 302 25.95 -1.90 -15.87
C LYS A 302 25.74 -2.25 -17.35
N ARG A 303 26.07 -1.30 -18.23
CA ARG A 303 26.04 -1.48 -19.68
C ARG A 303 27.45 -1.44 -20.21
N ARG A 304 27.83 -2.39 -21.01
CA ARG A 304 29.07 -2.38 -21.77
C ARG A 304 28.81 -2.76 -23.22
N ILE A 305 29.69 -2.33 -24.12
CA ILE A 305 29.67 -2.77 -25.50
C ILE A 305 30.53 -4.03 -25.55
N ASP A 306 29.97 -5.13 -26.06
CA ASP A 306 30.75 -6.31 -26.38
C ASP A 306 31.69 -5.96 -27.56
N ARG A 307 32.97 -6.23 -27.36
CA ARG A 307 34.01 -5.86 -28.36
C ARG A 307 33.96 -6.74 -29.61
N GLU A 308 33.41 -7.94 -29.53
CA GLU A 308 33.33 -8.88 -30.65
C GLU A 308 32.06 -8.68 -31.49
N SER A 309 30.92 -8.50 -30.83
CA SER A 309 29.62 -8.33 -31.52
C SER A 309 29.25 -6.87 -31.78
N GLY A 310 29.84 -5.91 -31.09
CA GLY A 310 29.46 -4.49 -31.12
C GLY A 310 28.12 -4.19 -30.44
N GLU A 311 27.49 -5.18 -29.82
CA GLU A 311 26.19 -5.06 -29.19
C GLU A 311 26.31 -4.59 -27.72
N TYR A 312 25.22 -3.95 -27.22
CA TYR A 312 25.14 -3.59 -25.82
C TYR A 312 24.81 -4.80 -24.96
N VAL A 313 25.76 -5.23 -24.14
CA VAL A 313 25.56 -6.25 -23.09
C VAL A 313 25.24 -5.56 -21.79
N VAL A 314 24.21 -6.06 -21.10
CA VAL A 314 23.78 -5.54 -19.80
C VAL A 314 24.17 -6.55 -18.72
N GLU A 315 25.03 -6.10 -17.79
CA GLU A 315 25.40 -6.87 -16.61
C GLU A 315 24.47 -6.54 -15.45
N GLY A 316 23.84 -7.56 -14.89
CA GLY A 316 22.86 -7.48 -13.81
C GLY A 316 21.43 -7.67 -14.28
N ARG A 317 20.53 -7.89 -13.31
CA ARG A 317 19.10 -8.12 -13.54
C ARG A 317 18.40 -6.83 -14.00
N ARG A 318 17.62 -6.90 -15.07
CA ARG A 318 16.72 -5.83 -15.49
C ARG A 318 15.38 -5.95 -14.76
N MET A 319 14.67 -4.85 -14.58
CA MET A 319 13.31 -4.89 -14.01
C MET A 319 12.34 -5.74 -14.84
N ALA A 320 12.48 -5.68 -16.17
CA ALA A 320 11.65 -6.45 -17.10
C ALA A 320 11.84 -7.98 -16.99
N ASP A 321 13.01 -8.43 -16.52
CA ASP A 321 13.30 -9.87 -16.32
C ASP A 321 12.42 -10.48 -15.19
N GLY A 322 11.82 -9.64 -14.35
CA GLY A 322 10.85 -10.03 -13.33
C GLY A 322 9.41 -10.20 -13.85
N GLY A 323 9.20 -10.04 -15.16
CA GLY A 323 7.89 -10.21 -15.82
C GLY A 323 6.90 -9.07 -15.52
N LEU A 324 5.65 -9.27 -15.95
CA LEU A 324 4.60 -8.25 -15.92
C LEU A 324 4.37 -7.65 -14.53
N LEU A 325 4.36 -8.48 -13.48
CA LEU A 325 4.13 -8.01 -12.10
C LEU A 325 5.24 -7.08 -11.61
N SER A 326 6.50 -7.36 -11.97
CA SER A 326 7.64 -6.49 -11.65
C SER A 326 7.52 -5.14 -12.35
N ILE A 327 7.15 -5.15 -13.63
CA ILE A 327 6.94 -3.94 -14.43
C ILE A 327 5.82 -3.10 -13.84
N LEU A 328 4.65 -3.71 -13.58
CA LEU A 328 3.49 -3.03 -13.01
C LEU A 328 3.81 -2.44 -11.62
N ASN A 329 4.49 -3.21 -10.75
CA ASN A 329 4.90 -2.72 -9.43
C ASN A 329 5.80 -1.48 -9.55
N GLN A 330 6.79 -1.51 -10.45
CA GLN A 330 7.69 -0.37 -10.67
C GLN A 330 6.93 0.85 -11.23
N VAL A 331 6.03 0.64 -12.18
CA VAL A 331 5.19 1.70 -12.76
C VAL A 331 4.30 2.33 -11.70
N PHE A 332 3.59 1.51 -10.91
CA PHE A 332 2.75 2.02 -9.81
C PHE A 332 3.56 2.80 -8.78
N ARG A 333 4.71 2.27 -8.34
CA ARG A 333 5.61 2.99 -7.43
C ARG A 333 6.03 4.34 -8.00
N THR A 334 6.37 4.39 -9.29
CA THR A 334 6.79 5.63 -9.97
C THR A 334 5.64 6.64 -10.00
N LEU A 335 4.44 6.24 -10.38
CA LEU A 335 3.26 7.10 -10.42
C LEU A 335 2.91 7.66 -9.04
N LEU A 336 2.86 6.79 -8.04
CA LEU A 336 2.52 7.17 -6.67
C LEU A 336 3.58 8.11 -6.07
N HIS A 337 4.86 7.79 -6.26
CA HIS A 337 5.95 8.64 -5.78
C HIS A 337 5.97 10.01 -6.46
N SER A 338 5.82 10.06 -7.79
CA SER A 338 5.76 11.33 -8.55
C SER A 338 4.62 12.22 -8.06
N ARG A 339 3.46 11.64 -7.79
CA ARG A 339 2.29 12.36 -7.26
C ARG A 339 2.57 12.93 -5.86
N LEU A 340 3.21 12.15 -4.98
CA LEU A 340 3.60 12.63 -3.65
C LEU A 340 4.62 13.77 -3.75
N GLN A 341 5.65 13.62 -4.59
CA GLN A 341 6.65 14.67 -4.78
C GLN A 341 6.05 15.97 -5.34
N TYR A 342 5.07 15.86 -6.23
CA TYR A 342 4.32 17.02 -6.72
C TYR A 342 3.56 17.72 -5.58
N GLY A 343 2.84 16.97 -4.74
CA GLY A 343 2.15 17.54 -3.57
C GLY A 343 3.10 18.21 -2.59
N LEU A 344 4.27 17.59 -2.31
CA LEU A 344 5.28 18.20 -1.45
C LEU A 344 5.84 19.51 -2.02
N ARG A 345 5.98 19.61 -3.35
CA ARG A 345 6.38 20.85 -4.02
C ARG A 345 5.33 21.94 -3.81
N GLN A 346 4.05 21.62 -3.96
CA GLN A 346 2.96 22.57 -3.71
C GLN A 346 3.03 23.13 -2.28
N TYR A 347 3.17 22.29 -1.25
CA TYR A 347 3.32 22.76 0.14
C TYR A 347 4.59 23.59 0.36
N ARG A 348 5.69 23.26 -0.34
CA ARG A 348 6.93 24.05 -0.27
C ARG A 348 6.74 25.45 -0.83
N GLU A 349 5.94 25.60 -1.88
CA GLU A 349 5.68 26.86 -2.58
C GLU A 349 4.50 27.65 -1.95
N ASP A 350 3.57 26.97 -1.25
CA ASP A 350 2.39 27.61 -0.65
C ASP A 350 2.79 28.58 0.49
N PRO A 351 2.50 29.88 0.35
CA PRO A 351 2.79 30.85 1.39
C PRO A 351 1.87 30.73 2.63
N ASN A 352 0.72 30.06 2.51
CA ASN A 352 -0.23 29.88 3.60
C ASN A 352 0.14 28.70 4.50
N PHE A 353 0.81 27.70 3.97
CA PHE A 353 1.31 26.59 4.76
C PHE A 353 2.47 27.04 5.66
N LYS A 354 2.33 26.89 6.98
CA LYS A 354 3.30 27.33 8.00
C LYS A 354 3.86 26.18 8.82
N GLY A 355 3.38 24.97 8.59
CA GLY A 355 3.82 23.75 9.27
C GLY A 355 5.07 23.14 8.66
N ASP A 356 5.42 21.94 9.14
CA ASP A 356 6.52 21.14 8.62
C ASP A 356 6.02 19.74 8.20
N ILE A 357 6.64 19.18 7.17
CA ILE A 357 6.35 17.83 6.69
C ILE A 357 7.66 17.04 6.65
N ILE A 358 7.70 15.89 7.30
CA ILE A 358 8.79 14.91 7.21
C ILE A 358 8.22 13.68 6.51
N VAL A 359 8.70 13.38 5.30
CA VAL A 359 8.34 12.16 4.58
C VAL A 359 9.47 11.15 4.72
N ILE A 360 9.14 9.99 5.25
CA ILE A 360 10.04 8.85 5.41
C ILE A 360 9.74 7.85 4.28
N GLU A 361 10.77 7.45 3.54
CA GLU A 361 10.69 6.54 2.39
C GLU A 361 11.84 5.52 2.44
N PRO A 362 11.73 4.37 1.76
CA PRO A 362 12.86 3.47 1.52
C PRO A 362 14.01 4.22 0.82
N ARG A 363 15.24 3.83 1.10
CA ARG A 363 16.41 4.40 0.41
C ARG A 363 16.67 3.69 -0.90
N ASP A 364 17.39 4.34 -1.80
CA ASP A 364 17.86 3.74 -3.07
C ASP A 364 18.73 2.49 -2.84
N THR A 365 19.36 2.41 -1.66
CA THR A 365 20.25 1.32 -1.24
C THR A 365 19.52 0.18 -0.55
N ASP A 366 18.21 0.27 -0.34
CA ASP A 366 17.41 -0.77 0.32
C ASP A 366 16.99 -1.87 -0.67
N SER A 367 17.95 -2.38 -1.47
CA SER A 367 17.70 -3.43 -2.47
C SER A 367 16.92 -4.61 -1.90
N ASN A 368 17.30 -5.06 -0.70
CA ASN A 368 16.62 -6.16 -0.01
C ASN A 368 15.11 -5.91 0.23
N PHE A 369 14.68 -4.64 0.42
CA PHE A 369 13.27 -4.30 0.52
C PHE A 369 12.56 -4.41 -0.84
N PHE A 370 13.22 -3.94 -1.91
CA PHE A 370 12.65 -3.98 -3.26
C PHE A 370 12.59 -5.39 -3.85
N GLU A 371 13.39 -6.32 -3.33
CA GLU A 371 13.38 -7.74 -3.68
C GLU A 371 12.25 -8.51 -2.96
N LEU A 372 11.69 -7.96 -1.87
CA LEU A 372 10.58 -8.59 -1.18
C LEU A 372 9.36 -8.66 -2.09
N ASN A 373 8.71 -9.81 -2.12
CA ASN A 373 7.40 -9.90 -2.72
C ASN A 373 6.41 -9.05 -1.90
N ALA A 374 5.76 -8.08 -2.54
CA ALA A 374 4.84 -7.15 -1.89
C ALA A 374 3.72 -7.85 -1.12
N LEU A 375 3.38 -9.08 -1.51
CA LEU A 375 2.31 -9.89 -0.96
C LEU A 375 2.80 -10.99 0.01
N ALA A 376 4.11 -11.15 0.21
CA ALA A 376 4.66 -12.24 1.03
C ALA A 376 4.47 -12.01 2.53
N TYR A 377 3.41 -12.58 3.09
CA TYR A 377 3.15 -12.55 4.53
C TYR A 377 4.27 -13.22 5.35
N TRP A 378 4.87 -14.29 4.86
CA TRP A 378 5.95 -15.03 5.56
C TRP A 378 7.23 -14.21 5.70
N GLU A 379 7.42 -13.16 4.92
CA GLU A 379 8.58 -12.25 5.03
C GLU A 379 8.34 -11.05 5.96
N ARG A 380 7.21 -10.97 6.66
CA ARG A 380 6.78 -9.83 7.47
C ARG A 380 7.82 -9.37 8.51
N MET A 381 8.44 -10.29 9.24
CA MET A 381 9.45 -9.93 10.24
C MET A 381 10.76 -9.46 9.60
N ARG A 382 11.15 -10.08 8.48
CA ARG A 382 12.28 -9.59 7.67
C ARG A 382 12.01 -8.18 7.15
N ALA A 383 10.81 -7.93 6.63
CA ALA A 383 10.40 -6.61 6.16
C ALA A 383 10.41 -5.58 7.29
N ALA A 384 9.90 -5.93 8.48
CA ALA A 384 9.92 -5.05 9.65
C ALA A 384 11.37 -4.71 10.09
N ARG A 385 12.26 -5.70 10.14
CA ARG A 385 13.69 -5.46 10.41
C ARG A 385 14.30 -4.49 9.41
N LEU A 386 14.09 -4.73 8.12
CA LEU A 386 14.59 -3.85 7.05
C LEU A 386 14.04 -2.43 7.19
N GLY A 387 12.76 -2.28 7.53
CA GLY A 387 12.14 -0.99 7.78
C GLY A 387 12.76 -0.25 8.97
N TYR A 388 12.99 -0.96 10.08
CA TYR A 388 13.64 -0.40 11.26
C TYR A 388 15.04 0.12 10.91
N LEU A 389 15.86 -0.67 10.23
CA LEU A 389 17.24 -0.31 9.85
C LEU A 389 17.26 0.84 8.83
N SER A 390 16.38 0.82 7.83
CA SER A 390 16.29 1.87 6.80
C SER A 390 15.95 3.23 7.40
N VAL A 391 14.93 3.27 8.28
CA VAL A 391 14.49 4.51 8.93
C VAL A 391 15.56 5.01 9.90
N SER A 392 16.15 4.12 10.69
CA SER A 392 17.22 4.49 11.63
C SER A 392 18.40 5.16 10.92
N ASP A 393 18.88 4.58 9.80
CA ASP A 393 19.97 5.15 9.02
C ASP A 393 19.56 6.47 8.32
N SER A 394 18.31 6.55 7.85
CA SER A 394 17.80 7.77 7.21
C SER A 394 17.68 8.93 8.20
N ILE A 395 17.24 8.66 9.43
CA ILE A 395 17.19 9.64 10.52
C ILE A 395 18.61 10.04 10.93
N GLU A 396 19.51 9.07 11.09
CA GLU A 396 20.89 9.35 11.54
C GLU A 396 21.60 10.30 10.60
N ARG A 397 21.46 10.11 9.28
CA ARG A 397 22.04 10.99 8.24
C ARG A 397 21.48 12.42 8.27
N ASN A 398 20.29 12.61 8.80
CA ASN A 398 19.59 13.89 8.85
C ASN A 398 19.30 14.32 10.30
N TYR A 399 20.02 13.76 11.27
CA TYR A 399 19.64 13.80 12.68
C TYR A 399 19.45 15.21 13.21
N ASP A 400 20.39 16.12 12.95
CA ASP A 400 20.36 17.46 13.53
C ASP A 400 19.14 18.26 13.03
N LEU A 401 18.82 18.16 11.73
CA LEU A 401 17.63 18.80 11.18
C LEU A 401 16.34 18.16 11.70
N VAL A 402 16.26 16.83 11.67
CA VAL A 402 15.09 16.09 12.19
C VAL A 402 14.88 16.39 13.68
N ARG A 403 15.94 16.37 14.48
CA ARG A 403 15.89 16.72 15.90
C ARG A 403 15.40 18.15 16.12
N SER A 404 15.88 19.11 15.32
CA SER A 404 15.47 20.52 15.44
C SER A 404 13.99 20.69 15.09
N ILE A 405 13.51 20.04 14.02
CA ILE A 405 12.10 20.07 13.65
C ILE A 405 11.25 19.43 14.75
N LEU A 406 11.58 18.19 15.16
CA LEU A 406 10.84 17.48 16.22
C LEU A 406 10.81 18.27 17.52
N GLY A 407 11.96 18.87 17.90
CA GLY A 407 12.09 19.68 19.12
C GLY A 407 11.21 20.93 19.13
N ARG A 408 10.95 21.53 17.99
CA ARG A 408 10.01 22.63 17.84
C ARG A 408 8.59 22.24 18.27
N TYR A 409 8.19 21.00 17.96
CA TYR A 409 6.86 20.45 18.24
C TYR A 409 6.81 19.61 19.52
N ASP A 410 7.69 19.92 20.46
CA ASP A 410 7.79 19.28 21.78
C ASP A 410 8.02 17.75 21.70
N LEU A 411 8.75 17.30 20.67
CA LEU A 411 9.16 15.90 20.51
C LEU A 411 10.66 15.78 20.81
N THR A 412 10.99 15.25 21.99
CA THR A 412 12.39 15.04 22.40
C THR A 412 12.90 13.70 21.86
N THR A 413 14.13 13.70 21.36
CA THR A 413 14.73 12.53 20.72
C THR A 413 15.97 12.00 21.45
N THR A 414 16.25 10.70 21.31
CA THR A 414 17.47 10.04 21.76
C THR A 414 17.97 9.00 20.76
N ARG A 415 19.27 9.02 20.47
CA ARG A 415 19.92 7.98 19.66
C ARG A 415 20.15 6.68 20.43
N ARG A 416 20.16 6.73 21.77
CA ARG A 416 20.60 5.61 22.63
C ARG A 416 19.80 4.34 22.40
N ASN A 417 18.48 4.45 22.36
CA ASN A 417 17.60 3.28 22.21
C ASN A 417 17.75 2.65 20.83
N VAL A 418 17.76 3.50 19.79
CA VAL A 418 17.92 3.06 18.38
C VAL A 418 19.27 2.36 18.19
N ASN A 419 20.37 2.96 18.65
CA ASN A 419 21.71 2.40 18.51
C ASN A 419 21.86 1.07 19.26
N ASN A 420 21.25 0.95 20.44
CA ASN A 420 21.23 -0.32 21.19
C ASN A 420 20.47 -1.41 20.43
N SER A 421 19.34 -1.08 19.82
CA SER A 421 18.55 -2.03 19.02
C SER A 421 19.30 -2.45 17.75
N ILE A 422 19.91 -1.50 17.03
CA ILE A 422 20.73 -1.80 15.83
C ILE A 422 21.88 -2.73 16.18
N LYS A 423 22.61 -2.44 17.27
CA LYS A 423 23.75 -3.26 17.70
C LYS A 423 23.34 -4.71 18.00
N LYS A 424 22.17 -4.91 18.59
CA LYS A 424 21.64 -6.25 18.86
C LYS A 424 21.17 -6.98 17.59
N MET A 425 20.61 -6.25 16.63
CA MET A 425 20.17 -6.81 15.34
C MET A 425 21.30 -7.09 14.35
N SER A 426 22.50 -6.55 14.57
CA SER A 426 23.68 -6.78 13.73
C SER A 426 24.47 -8.05 14.11
N THR A 427 24.23 -8.61 15.28
CA THR A 427 24.75 -9.93 15.67
C THR A 427 23.85 -11.01 15.06
N ASP A 428 24.42 -12.11 14.55
CA ASP A 428 23.71 -13.26 13.96
C ASP A 428 22.88 -14.07 14.98
N SER A 429 22.37 -13.40 15.97
CA SER A 429 21.61 -13.92 17.10
C SER A 429 20.11 -14.05 16.73
N PRO A 430 19.39 -15.08 17.24
CA PRO A 430 17.93 -15.22 17.09
C PRO A 430 17.09 -14.09 17.71
N ASP A 431 17.72 -13.11 18.34
CA ASP A 431 17.08 -12.02 19.09
C ASP A 431 16.48 -10.86 18.26
N VAL A 432 16.37 -11.01 16.95
CA VAL A 432 15.79 -9.91 16.10
C VAL A 432 14.35 -9.62 16.52
N VAL A 433 13.55 -10.66 16.75
CA VAL A 433 12.15 -10.53 17.17
C VAL A 433 12.06 -9.87 18.53
N GLU A 434 12.83 -10.36 19.51
CA GLU A 434 12.88 -9.80 20.86
C GLU A 434 13.32 -8.34 20.86
N THR A 435 14.33 -7.99 20.05
CA THR A 435 14.81 -6.63 19.93
C THR A 435 13.75 -5.70 19.33
N LEU A 436 13.05 -6.13 18.27
CA LEU A 436 12.01 -5.34 17.61
C LEU A 436 10.76 -5.20 18.50
N THR A 437 10.46 -6.18 19.33
CA THR A 437 9.28 -6.17 20.21
C THR A 437 9.54 -5.55 21.58
N ARG A 438 10.76 -5.10 21.85
CA ARG A 438 11.12 -4.41 23.11
C ARG A 438 10.51 -3.02 23.15
N GLU A 439 9.91 -2.67 24.28
CA GLU A 439 9.36 -1.35 24.54
C GLU A 439 10.34 -0.43 25.28
N PHE A 440 10.28 0.85 24.94
CA PHE A 440 10.94 1.92 25.66
C PHE A 440 9.88 2.92 26.11
N PRO A 441 9.38 2.83 27.36
CA PRO A 441 8.31 3.70 27.85
C PRO A 441 8.72 5.17 27.81
N PRO A 442 7.76 6.10 27.71
CA PRO A 442 8.03 7.52 27.71
C PRO A 442 8.68 7.95 29.04
N ARG A 443 9.70 8.77 28.95
CA ARG A 443 10.33 9.37 30.13
C ARG A 443 9.75 10.75 30.35
N ARG A 444 9.13 10.98 31.51
CA ARG A 444 8.80 12.34 31.96
C ARG A 444 10.12 13.07 32.14
N LEU A 445 10.40 14.06 31.30
CA LEU A 445 11.51 14.98 31.54
C LEU A 445 11.16 15.75 32.83
N ARG A 446 11.99 15.62 33.85
CA ARG A 446 11.90 16.54 34.97
C ARG A 446 12.18 17.91 34.40
N VAL A 447 11.19 18.80 34.46
CA VAL A 447 11.38 20.24 34.23
C VAL A 447 12.32 20.69 35.31
N ALA A 448 13.57 21.04 34.95
CA ALA A 448 14.53 21.64 35.82
C ALA A 448 14.23 23.13 36.00
#